data_00cc72d457c38a0f8ca8124c4ade94ab
#
_entry.id   00cc72d457c38a0f8ca8124c4ade94ab
#
_cell.length_a   1.000
_cell.length_b   1.000
_cell.length_c   1.000
_cell.angle_alpha   90.00
_cell.angle_beta   90.00
_cell.angle_gamma   90.00
#
_symmetry.space_group_name_H-M   'P 1'
#
loop_
_entity.id
_entity.type
_entity.pdbx_description
1 polymer ?
#
loop_
_entity_poly.entity_id
_entity_poly.type
_entity_poly.pdbx_seq_one_letter_code
_entity_poly.pdbx_strand_id
1 'polypeptide(L)'
;LLCYRRHGHNESDEPKFTQPNLYNLISKHPSPRDVYFKRITESNNEIDKDLATKLNKDFKQMLQERLDEVKQKPLPYKPQKKDEEWSFLKLSEPKDFIDSPETKISLKDLEKIGKALITTPDGFKPLKQVSRLLNEREKNFFKNKSLNWADAELLAYGSLLCEKKFVRISGQDVVRGTFSHRHAHLFDANSNVPYSSLDHI
;
A
#
# COMPACT_ATOMS: atom_id res chain seq x y z
N LEU A 1 -19.05 -7.24 14.14
CA LEU A 1 -18.13 -8.24 13.59
C LEU A 1 -16.94 -8.38 14.54
N LEU A 2 -16.72 -9.58 15.09
CA LEU A 2 -15.55 -9.86 15.92
C LEU A 2 -14.47 -10.50 15.03
N CYS A 3 -13.31 -9.89 14.99
CA CYS A 3 -12.16 -10.37 14.25
C CYS A 3 -11.02 -10.74 15.20
N TYR A 4 -10.23 -11.73 14.84
CA TYR A 4 -9.01 -12.11 15.56
C TYR A 4 -7.90 -12.48 14.58
N ARG A 5 -6.66 -12.38 15.03
CA ARG A 5 -5.50 -12.89 14.30
C ARG A 5 -5.01 -14.18 14.94
N ARG A 6 -4.64 -15.16 14.12
CA ARG A 6 -4.03 -16.40 14.61
C ARG A 6 -2.54 -16.24 14.87
N HIS A 7 -1.89 -15.38 14.11
CA HIS A 7 -0.45 -15.11 14.17
C HIS A 7 -0.18 -13.68 14.59
N GLY A 8 1.06 -13.37 14.95
CA GLY A 8 1.52 -12.03 15.29
C GLY A 8 1.51 -11.06 14.12
N HIS A 9 1.97 -9.85 14.37
CA HIS A 9 2.03 -8.79 13.37
C HIS A 9 3.00 -9.13 12.22
N ASN A 10 4.11 -9.78 12.53
CA ASN A 10 5.11 -10.26 11.59
C ASN A 10 5.65 -11.64 12.05
N GLU A 11 6.59 -12.18 11.29
CA GLU A 11 7.16 -13.52 11.52
C GLU A 11 7.92 -13.65 12.85
N SER A 12 8.42 -12.54 13.37
CA SER A 12 9.18 -12.47 14.63
C SER A 12 8.30 -12.22 15.84
N ASP A 13 7.02 -11.88 15.63
CA ASP A 13 6.09 -11.54 16.71
C ASP A 13 5.41 -12.80 17.26
N GLU A 14 5.63 -13.10 18.56
CA GLU A 14 4.95 -14.16 19.29
C GLU A 14 3.97 -13.56 20.32
N PRO A 15 2.70 -13.44 19.94
CA PRO A 15 1.71 -12.77 20.79
C PRO A 15 1.44 -13.49 22.12
N LYS A 16 1.82 -14.76 22.26
CA LYS A 16 1.67 -15.50 23.52
C LYS A 16 2.51 -14.95 24.66
N PHE A 17 3.58 -14.20 24.35
CA PHE A 17 4.39 -13.56 25.38
C PHE A 17 3.61 -12.54 26.20
N THR A 18 2.65 -11.86 25.60
CA THR A 18 1.82 -10.85 26.27
C THR A 18 0.38 -11.28 26.49
N GLN A 19 -0.13 -12.23 25.68
CA GLN A 19 -1.53 -12.65 25.69
C GLN A 19 -1.67 -14.20 25.65
N PRO A 20 -1.07 -14.95 26.60
CA PRO A 20 -1.00 -16.41 26.51
C PRO A 20 -2.39 -17.07 26.54
N ASN A 21 -3.30 -16.60 27.40
CA ASN A 21 -4.63 -17.18 27.53
C ASN A 21 -5.47 -16.98 26.27
N LEU A 22 -5.43 -15.77 25.69
CA LEU A 22 -6.16 -15.44 24.47
C LEU A 22 -5.67 -16.29 23.29
N TYR A 23 -4.36 -16.39 23.10
CA TYR A 23 -3.80 -17.15 21.99
C TYR A 23 -3.89 -18.67 22.17
N ASN A 24 -4.03 -19.16 23.41
CA ASN A 24 -4.42 -20.54 23.66
C ASN A 24 -5.85 -20.85 23.20
N LEU A 25 -6.78 -19.90 23.37
CA LEU A 25 -8.14 -20.01 22.83
C LEU A 25 -8.14 -19.92 21.29
N ILE A 26 -7.46 -18.93 20.74
CA ILE A 26 -7.36 -18.72 19.30
C ILE A 26 -6.76 -19.94 18.58
N SER A 27 -5.73 -20.57 19.16
CA SER A 27 -5.10 -21.74 18.55
C SER A 27 -6.02 -22.95 18.44
N LYS A 28 -7.00 -23.06 19.33
CA LYS A 28 -8.01 -24.14 19.35
C LYS A 28 -9.25 -23.80 18.52
N HIS A 29 -9.43 -22.56 18.14
CA HIS A 29 -10.59 -22.13 17.35
C HIS A 29 -10.49 -22.68 15.92
N PRO A 30 -11.53 -23.27 15.35
CA PRO A 30 -11.53 -23.77 13.99
C PRO A 30 -11.34 -22.61 13.00
N SER A 31 -10.75 -22.89 11.85
CA SER A 31 -10.59 -21.88 10.81
C SER A 31 -11.95 -21.45 10.22
N PRO A 32 -12.09 -20.24 9.67
CA PRO A 32 -13.33 -19.83 8.99
C PRO A 32 -13.75 -20.82 7.91
N ARG A 33 -12.79 -21.43 7.21
CA ARG A 33 -13.03 -22.48 6.23
C ARG A 33 -13.69 -23.70 6.87
N ASP A 34 -13.16 -24.17 7.99
CA ASP A 34 -13.68 -25.38 8.65
C ASP A 34 -15.09 -25.13 9.24
N VAL A 35 -15.33 -23.92 9.76
CA VAL A 35 -16.67 -23.50 10.22
C VAL A 35 -17.66 -23.46 9.07
N TYR A 36 -17.28 -22.80 7.96
CA TYR A 36 -18.11 -22.74 6.77
C TYR A 36 -18.38 -24.12 6.19
N PHE A 37 -17.35 -24.93 6.08
CA PHE A 37 -17.42 -26.29 5.58
C PHE A 37 -18.40 -27.15 6.41
N LYS A 38 -18.25 -27.11 7.72
CA LYS A 38 -19.15 -27.80 8.64
C LYS A 38 -20.61 -27.34 8.40
N ARG A 39 -20.83 -26.05 8.27
CA ARG A 39 -22.16 -25.50 8.03
C ARG A 39 -22.80 -26.01 6.74
N ILE A 40 -22.08 -25.98 5.62
CA ILE A 40 -22.65 -26.40 4.32
C ILE A 40 -22.87 -27.91 4.22
N THR A 41 -22.07 -28.71 4.91
CA THR A 41 -22.24 -30.18 4.94
C THR A 41 -23.31 -30.64 5.91
N GLU A 42 -23.60 -29.87 6.96
CA GLU A 42 -24.63 -30.22 7.95
C GLU A 42 -26.02 -29.65 7.61
N SER A 43 -26.09 -28.48 6.96
CA SER A 43 -27.36 -27.79 6.74
C SER A 43 -28.09 -28.15 5.46
N ASN A 44 -27.41 -28.55 4.39
CA ASN A 44 -28.05 -28.69 3.07
C ASN A 44 -27.96 -30.10 2.45
N ASN A 45 -27.22 -31.03 3.00
CA ASN A 45 -26.96 -32.37 2.40
C ASN A 45 -26.54 -32.33 0.90
N GLU A 46 -26.31 -31.15 0.33
CA GLU A 46 -26.02 -30.98 -1.09
C GLU A 46 -24.53 -31.14 -1.44
N ILE A 47 -23.68 -31.05 -0.43
CA ILE A 47 -22.22 -31.17 -0.61
C ILE A 47 -21.74 -32.39 0.17
N ASP A 48 -21.20 -33.34 -0.57
CA ASP A 48 -20.58 -34.52 -0.02
C ASP A 48 -19.33 -34.16 0.80
N LYS A 49 -19.27 -34.68 2.03
CA LYS A 49 -18.09 -34.52 2.91
C LYS A 49 -16.83 -35.07 2.27
N ASP A 50 -16.95 -36.11 1.48
CA ASP A 50 -15.83 -36.76 0.81
C ASP A 50 -15.28 -35.86 -0.32
N LEU A 51 -16.15 -35.15 -1.05
CA LEU A 51 -15.73 -34.21 -2.09
C LEU A 51 -14.83 -33.10 -1.51
N ALA A 52 -15.20 -32.53 -0.40
CA ALA A 52 -14.45 -31.43 0.18
C ALA A 52 -13.17 -31.89 0.86
N THR A 53 -13.16 -33.09 1.44
CA THR A 53 -11.94 -33.72 1.93
C THR A 53 -10.98 -34.01 0.79
N LYS A 54 -11.50 -34.49 -0.34
CA LYS A 54 -10.74 -34.71 -1.56
C LYS A 54 -10.14 -33.41 -2.09
N LEU A 55 -10.95 -32.37 -2.26
CA LEU A 55 -10.47 -31.06 -2.76
C LEU A 55 -9.36 -30.47 -1.88
N ASN A 56 -9.47 -30.60 -0.57
CA ASN A 56 -8.43 -30.15 0.36
C ASN A 56 -7.14 -30.96 0.21
N LYS A 57 -7.25 -32.27 0.02
CA LYS A 57 -6.10 -33.16 -0.19
C LYS A 57 -5.42 -32.85 -1.53
N ASP A 58 -6.19 -32.73 -2.59
CA ASP A 58 -5.70 -32.40 -3.93
C ASP A 58 -4.97 -31.05 -3.95
N PHE A 59 -5.55 -30.04 -3.31
CA PHE A 59 -4.91 -28.74 -3.19
C PHE A 59 -3.59 -28.78 -2.41
N LYS A 60 -3.57 -29.47 -1.27
CA LYS A 60 -2.32 -29.66 -0.49
C LYS A 60 -1.26 -30.42 -1.28
N GLN A 61 -1.67 -31.43 -2.02
CA GLN A 61 -0.78 -32.20 -2.88
C GLN A 61 -0.19 -31.31 -3.98
N MET A 62 -1.02 -30.52 -4.66
CA MET A 62 -0.56 -29.56 -5.67
C MET A 62 0.46 -28.58 -5.09
N LEU A 63 0.22 -28.02 -3.90
CA LEU A 63 1.17 -27.11 -3.26
C LEU A 63 2.50 -27.82 -2.91
N GLN A 64 2.43 -29.08 -2.44
CA GLN A 64 3.62 -29.86 -2.14
C GLN A 64 4.44 -30.17 -3.41
N GLU A 65 3.78 -30.55 -4.49
CA GLU A 65 4.43 -30.79 -5.79
C GLU A 65 5.15 -29.54 -6.30
N ARG A 66 4.51 -28.36 -6.20
CA ARG A 66 5.14 -27.09 -6.58
C ARG A 66 6.34 -26.74 -5.71
N LEU A 67 6.22 -26.98 -4.41
CA LEU A 67 7.34 -26.75 -3.48
C LEU A 67 8.52 -27.68 -3.78
N ASP A 68 8.25 -28.95 -4.06
CA ASP A 68 9.28 -29.96 -4.36
C ASP A 68 9.94 -29.66 -5.71
N GLU A 69 9.17 -29.22 -6.71
CA GLU A 69 9.69 -28.76 -8.00
C GLU A 69 10.69 -27.60 -7.84
N VAL A 70 10.33 -26.59 -7.04
CA VAL A 70 11.20 -25.44 -6.77
C VAL A 70 12.46 -25.82 -5.99
N LYS A 71 12.34 -26.76 -5.04
CA LYS A 71 13.49 -27.24 -4.24
C LYS A 71 14.46 -28.10 -5.06
N GLN A 72 13.95 -28.95 -5.93
CA GLN A 72 14.76 -29.86 -6.74
C GLN A 72 15.44 -29.16 -7.92
N LYS A 73 14.76 -28.19 -8.52
CA LYS A 73 15.28 -27.36 -9.62
C LYS A 73 14.96 -25.92 -9.31
N PRO A 74 15.85 -25.21 -8.58
CA PRO A 74 15.67 -23.77 -8.44
C PRO A 74 15.55 -23.18 -9.84
N LEU A 75 14.34 -22.81 -10.22
CA LEU A 75 14.10 -22.18 -11.49
C LEU A 75 14.90 -20.88 -11.51
N PRO A 76 15.72 -20.66 -12.56
CA PRO A 76 16.35 -19.36 -12.69
C PRO A 76 15.25 -18.31 -12.66
N TYR A 77 15.41 -17.30 -11.83
CA TYR A 77 14.48 -16.18 -11.77
C TYR A 77 14.28 -15.65 -13.20
N LYS A 78 13.11 -15.88 -13.76
CA LYS A 78 12.69 -15.24 -15.00
C LYS A 78 11.92 -14.00 -14.61
N PRO A 79 12.44 -12.80 -14.85
CA PRO A 79 11.69 -11.58 -14.61
C PRO A 79 10.33 -11.71 -15.32
N GLN A 80 9.26 -11.36 -14.63
CA GLN A 80 7.97 -11.22 -15.29
C GLN A 80 8.12 -10.26 -16.48
N LYS A 81 7.44 -10.57 -17.58
CA LYS A 81 7.42 -9.66 -18.72
C LYS A 81 6.90 -8.32 -18.21
N LYS A 82 7.69 -7.26 -18.36
CA LYS A 82 7.27 -5.92 -17.97
C LYS A 82 6.03 -5.55 -18.78
N ASP A 83 5.07 -4.90 -18.13
CA ASP A 83 3.99 -4.26 -18.85
C ASP A 83 4.57 -3.28 -19.88
N GLU A 84 3.88 -3.08 -21.00
CA GLU A 84 4.40 -2.26 -22.11
C GLU A 84 4.82 -0.85 -21.63
N GLU A 85 4.04 -0.29 -20.71
CA GLU A 85 4.30 1.03 -20.09
C GLU A 85 5.64 1.10 -19.31
N TRP A 86 6.15 -0.05 -18.85
CA TRP A 86 7.40 -0.16 -18.08
C TRP A 86 8.53 -0.82 -18.86
N SER A 87 8.28 -1.25 -20.10
CA SER A 87 9.23 -2.01 -20.89
C SER A 87 10.52 -1.24 -21.22
N PHE A 88 10.44 0.09 -21.27
CA PHE A 88 11.59 0.97 -21.53
C PHE A 88 12.49 1.18 -20.31
N LEU A 89 12.04 0.78 -19.10
CA LEU A 89 12.84 0.94 -17.89
C LEU A 89 13.93 -0.12 -17.80
N LYS A 90 15.14 0.34 -17.55
CA LYS A 90 16.30 -0.49 -17.29
C LYS A 90 16.25 -1.03 -15.85
N LEU A 91 16.68 -2.27 -15.64
CA LEU A 91 17.01 -2.76 -14.30
C LEU A 91 18.33 -2.12 -13.83
N SER A 92 18.37 -1.71 -12.56
CA SER A 92 19.58 -1.14 -11.98
C SER A 92 20.70 -2.17 -11.89
N GLU A 93 21.92 -1.71 -12.11
CA GLU A 93 23.16 -2.46 -11.95
C GLU A 93 24.03 -1.80 -10.87
N PRO A 94 24.96 -2.50 -10.23
CA PRO A 94 25.84 -1.91 -9.19
C PRO A 94 26.54 -0.61 -9.60
N LYS A 95 26.92 -0.49 -10.87
CA LYS A 95 27.55 0.72 -11.42
C LYS A 95 26.65 1.97 -11.39
N ASP A 96 25.33 1.77 -11.42
CA ASP A 96 24.36 2.88 -11.42
C ASP A 96 24.29 3.61 -10.07
N PHE A 97 24.92 3.04 -9.03
CA PHE A 97 24.99 3.60 -7.67
C PHE A 97 26.36 4.22 -7.34
N ILE A 98 27.30 4.26 -8.28
CA ILE A 98 28.63 4.85 -8.09
C ILE A 98 28.54 6.37 -8.18
N ASP A 99 27.81 6.87 -9.17
CA ASP A 99 27.63 8.29 -9.40
C ASP A 99 26.22 8.75 -9.01
N SER A 100 26.13 9.92 -8.37
CA SER A 100 24.84 10.54 -8.09
C SER A 100 24.37 11.33 -9.30
N PRO A 101 23.23 10.95 -9.92
CA PRO A 101 22.69 11.72 -11.04
C PRO A 101 22.17 13.08 -10.55
N GLU A 102 22.12 14.06 -11.47
CA GLU A 102 21.43 15.33 -11.20
C GLU A 102 19.94 15.08 -11.01
N THR A 103 19.43 15.36 -9.80
CA THR A 103 18.02 15.20 -9.44
C THR A 103 17.32 16.54 -9.18
N LYS A 104 18.02 17.66 -9.43
CA LYS A 104 17.44 19.01 -9.27
C LYS A 104 16.34 19.27 -10.32
N ILE A 105 15.36 20.03 -9.93
CA ILE A 105 14.32 20.56 -10.85
C ILE A 105 14.35 22.09 -10.84
N SER A 106 13.72 22.70 -11.85
CA SER A 106 13.67 24.16 -11.94
C SER A 106 12.84 24.78 -10.83
N LEU A 107 13.20 25.98 -10.38
CA LEU A 107 12.40 26.72 -9.40
C LEU A 107 10.96 26.99 -9.93
N LYS A 108 10.81 27.20 -11.24
CA LYS A 108 9.52 27.38 -11.89
C LYS A 108 8.62 26.16 -11.74
N ASP A 109 9.17 24.95 -11.89
CA ASP A 109 8.42 23.71 -11.72
C ASP A 109 8.08 23.48 -10.24
N LEU A 110 9.02 23.76 -9.32
CA LEU A 110 8.74 23.73 -7.89
C LEU A 110 7.59 24.64 -7.48
N GLU A 111 7.56 25.87 -8.00
CA GLU A 111 6.50 26.83 -7.73
C GLU A 111 5.15 26.37 -8.32
N LYS A 112 5.16 25.80 -9.54
CA LYS A 112 3.97 25.23 -10.18
C LYS A 112 3.39 24.11 -9.32
N ILE A 113 4.22 23.14 -8.94
CA ILE A 113 3.82 22.00 -8.11
C ILE A 113 3.35 22.49 -6.73
N GLY A 114 4.11 23.39 -6.10
CA GLY A 114 3.75 23.96 -4.81
C GLY A 114 2.39 24.63 -4.81
N LYS A 115 2.05 25.37 -5.88
CA LYS A 115 0.72 25.96 -6.05
C LYS A 115 -0.38 24.91 -6.16
N ALA A 116 -0.17 23.86 -6.96
CA ALA A 116 -1.13 22.76 -7.08
C ALA A 116 -1.38 22.07 -5.73
N LEU A 117 -0.31 21.83 -4.94
CA LEU A 117 -0.40 21.15 -3.65
C LEU A 117 -1.17 21.93 -2.56
N ILE A 118 -1.35 23.24 -2.71
CA ILE A 118 -2.10 24.07 -1.74
C ILE A 118 -3.46 24.52 -2.26
N THR A 119 -3.74 24.31 -3.55
CA THR A 119 -4.99 24.72 -4.18
C THR A 119 -6.04 23.63 -4.03
N THR A 120 -7.25 24.01 -3.73
CA THR A 120 -8.44 23.14 -3.74
C THR A 120 -9.46 23.64 -4.73
N PRO A 121 -10.36 22.78 -5.25
CA PRO A 121 -11.42 23.22 -6.17
C PRO A 121 -12.38 24.22 -5.51
N ASP A 122 -13.08 24.99 -6.34
CA ASP A 122 -14.11 25.90 -5.87
C ASP A 122 -15.20 25.14 -5.11
N GLY A 123 -15.60 25.69 -3.97
CA GLY A 123 -16.61 25.08 -3.09
C GLY A 123 -16.13 23.91 -2.23
N PHE A 124 -14.90 23.44 -2.42
CA PHE A 124 -14.32 22.38 -1.59
C PHE A 124 -14.05 22.87 -0.16
N LYS A 125 -14.53 22.13 0.83
CA LYS A 125 -14.41 22.50 2.25
C LYS A 125 -13.57 21.47 3.01
N PRO A 126 -12.25 21.63 3.07
CA PRO A 126 -11.42 20.73 3.84
C PRO A 126 -11.68 20.87 5.35
N LEU A 127 -11.37 19.83 6.13
CA LEU A 127 -11.37 19.90 7.59
C LEU A 127 -10.44 21.01 8.07
N LYS A 128 -10.76 21.64 9.22
CA LYS A 128 -9.95 22.75 9.80
C LYS A 128 -8.48 22.39 9.94
N GLN A 129 -8.17 21.16 10.34
CA GLN A 129 -6.79 20.69 10.46
C GLN A 129 -6.08 20.66 9.10
N VAL A 130 -6.77 20.22 8.06
CA VAL A 130 -6.24 20.18 6.68
C VAL A 130 -6.06 21.60 6.16
N SER A 131 -7.00 22.52 6.41
CA SER A 131 -6.84 23.94 6.06
C SER A 131 -5.61 24.58 6.71
N ARG A 132 -5.34 24.27 7.98
CA ARG A 132 -4.12 24.72 8.66
C ARG A 132 -2.86 24.17 8.01
N LEU A 133 -2.86 22.88 7.65
CA LEU A 133 -1.75 22.23 6.95
C LEU A 133 -1.47 22.92 5.60
N LEU A 134 -2.51 23.18 4.80
CA LEU A 134 -2.36 23.85 3.51
C LEU A 134 -1.80 25.28 3.66
N ASN A 135 -2.28 26.02 4.66
CA ASN A 135 -1.77 27.37 4.96
C ASN A 135 -0.30 27.33 5.46
N GLU A 136 0.08 26.30 6.19
CA GLU A 136 1.47 26.08 6.62
C GLU A 136 2.36 25.76 5.43
N ARG A 137 1.93 24.85 4.55
CA ARG A 137 2.62 24.56 3.28
C ARG A 137 2.83 25.80 2.44
N GLU A 138 1.80 26.63 2.28
CA GLU A 138 1.90 27.89 1.55
C GLU A 138 2.99 28.78 2.12
N LYS A 139 3.03 28.96 3.44
CA LYS A 139 4.07 29.74 4.11
C LYS A 139 5.45 29.14 3.91
N ASN A 140 5.57 27.82 4.03
CA ASN A 140 6.84 27.12 3.90
C ASN A 140 7.38 27.20 2.47
N PHE A 141 6.52 26.98 1.46
CA PHE A 141 6.93 27.00 0.07
C PHE A 141 7.31 28.41 -0.42
N PHE A 142 6.48 29.41 -0.12
CA PHE A 142 6.59 30.72 -0.76
C PHE A 142 7.21 31.82 0.10
N LYS A 143 7.10 31.71 1.45
CA LYS A 143 7.66 32.73 2.36
C LYS A 143 8.96 32.26 3.02
N ASN A 144 8.91 31.13 3.71
CA ASN A 144 10.03 30.64 4.51
C ASN A 144 11.09 29.95 3.66
N LYS A 145 10.73 29.45 2.47
CA LYS A 145 11.57 28.61 1.61
C LYS A 145 12.18 27.43 2.39
N SER A 146 11.38 26.85 3.26
CA SER A 146 11.76 25.76 4.15
C SER A 146 10.80 24.61 3.94
N LEU A 147 11.30 23.40 3.82
CA LEU A 147 10.53 22.19 3.54
C LEU A 147 10.72 21.19 4.68
N ASN A 148 9.62 20.58 5.11
CA ASN A 148 9.68 19.35 5.87
C ASN A 148 9.75 18.15 4.93
N TRP A 149 9.98 16.96 5.48
CA TRP A 149 10.08 15.72 4.68
C TRP A 149 8.82 15.40 3.88
N ALA A 150 7.63 15.64 4.43
CA ALA A 150 6.37 15.38 3.74
C ALA A 150 6.15 16.31 2.56
N ASP A 151 6.51 17.58 2.72
CA ASP A 151 6.43 18.58 1.64
C ASP A 151 7.43 18.27 0.53
N ALA A 152 8.66 17.89 0.90
CA ALA A 152 9.69 17.49 -0.06
C ALA A 152 9.29 16.21 -0.83
N GLU A 153 8.68 15.25 -0.16
CA GLU A 153 8.15 14.01 -0.77
C GLU A 153 7.08 14.34 -1.82
N LEU A 154 6.10 15.19 -1.49
CA LEU A 154 5.05 15.58 -2.42
C LEU A 154 5.57 16.39 -3.62
N LEU A 155 6.54 17.27 -3.40
CA LEU A 155 7.20 18.00 -4.47
C LEU A 155 7.96 17.07 -5.41
N ALA A 156 8.62 16.03 -4.87
CA ALA A 156 9.30 15.02 -5.66
C ALA A 156 8.31 14.20 -6.51
N TYR A 157 7.16 13.79 -5.96
CA TYR A 157 6.13 13.13 -6.77
C TYR A 157 5.59 14.05 -7.86
N GLY A 158 5.32 15.29 -7.54
CA GLY A 158 4.89 16.28 -8.51
C GLY A 158 5.91 16.50 -9.63
N SER A 159 7.21 16.48 -9.33
CA SER A 159 8.25 16.62 -10.35
C SER A 159 8.25 15.44 -11.33
N LEU A 160 8.11 14.21 -10.82
CA LEU A 160 8.00 13.03 -11.67
C LEU A 160 6.76 13.08 -12.56
N LEU A 161 5.63 13.54 -12.04
CA LEU A 161 4.40 13.70 -12.82
C LEU A 161 4.57 14.78 -13.93
N CYS A 162 5.27 15.88 -13.64
CA CYS A 162 5.61 16.87 -14.67
C CYS A 162 6.47 16.28 -15.80
N GLU A 163 7.31 15.30 -15.49
CA GLU A 163 8.11 14.54 -16.45
C GLU A 163 7.31 13.40 -17.13
N LYS A 164 6.00 13.31 -16.89
CA LYS A 164 5.12 12.24 -17.38
C LYS A 164 5.54 10.85 -16.89
N LYS A 165 6.11 10.77 -15.69
CA LYS A 165 6.42 9.51 -15.03
C LYS A 165 5.25 9.09 -14.14
N PHE A 166 4.91 7.81 -14.20
CA PHE A 166 3.88 7.25 -13.31
C PHE A 166 4.42 7.14 -11.88
N VAL A 167 3.62 7.58 -10.91
CA VAL A 167 3.92 7.44 -9.48
C VAL A 167 2.88 6.51 -8.87
N ARG A 168 3.34 5.38 -8.34
CA ARG A 168 2.50 4.45 -7.59
C ARG A 168 3.04 4.29 -6.18
N ILE A 169 2.19 4.61 -5.20
CA ILE A 169 2.49 4.42 -3.77
C ILE A 169 1.55 3.36 -3.24
N SER A 170 2.08 2.34 -2.61
CA SER A 170 1.29 1.29 -1.96
C SER A 170 1.82 1.00 -0.56
N GLY A 171 0.92 0.66 0.35
CA GLY A 171 1.23 0.38 1.75
C GLY A 171 0.10 0.79 2.68
N GLN A 172 0.35 0.74 3.98
CA GLN A 172 -0.61 1.16 4.99
C GLN A 172 -0.70 2.69 5.04
N ASP A 173 -1.92 3.23 5.08
CA ASP A 173 -2.21 4.67 5.22
C ASP A 173 -1.52 5.58 4.18
N VAL A 174 -1.27 5.10 2.97
CA VAL A 174 -0.49 5.85 1.96
C VAL A 174 -1.10 7.18 1.58
N VAL A 175 -2.41 7.30 1.58
CA VAL A 175 -3.14 8.53 1.19
C VAL A 175 -2.85 9.68 2.15
N ARG A 176 -2.93 9.43 3.44
CA ARG A 176 -2.73 10.41 4.50
C ARG A 176 -1.31 10.42 5.04
N GLY A 177 -0.65 9.29 5.00
CA GLY A 177 0.55 8.98 5.76
C GLY A 177 0.22 8.53 7.19
N THR A 178 0.94 7.53 7.70
CA THR A 178 0.72 6.95 9.05
C THR A 178 0.74 8.03 10.14
N PHE A 179 1.61 9.02 10.01
CA PHE A 179 1.74 10.15 10.95
C PHE A 179 0.91 11.38 10.54
N SER A 180 -0.09 11.23 9.68
CA SER A 180 -0.93 12.34 9.19
C SER A 180 -0.11 13.49 8.57
N HIS A 181 0.89 13.16 7.79
CA HIS A 181 1.89 14.10 7.26
C HIS A 181 1.74 14.34 5.77
N ARG A 182 1.38 13.29 4.98
CA ARG A 182 1.36 13.38 3.52
C ARG A 182 0.13 14.10 2.98
N HIS A 183 -1.06 13.64 3.33
CA HIS A 183 -2.33 14.15 2.78
C HIS A 183 -2.29 14.33 1.25
N ALA A 184 -1.93 13.27 0.53
CA ALA A 184 -1.93 13.26 -0.94
C ALA A 184 -3.34 13.39 -1.53
N HIS A 185 -4.34 12.88 -0.80
CA HIS A 185 -5.75 13.14 -1.06
C HIS A 185 -6.35 13.92 0.09
N LEU A 186 -7.15 14.93 -0.26
CA LEU A 186 -7.97 15.71 0.65
C LEU A 186 -9.41 15.23 0.54
N PHE A 187 -10.20 15.41 1.58
CA PHE A 187 -11.62 15.06 1.58
C PHE A 187 -12.46 16.27 1.94
N ASP A 188 -13.51 16.51 1.15
CA ASP A 188 -14.50 17.53 1.49
C ASP A 188 -15.27 17.14 2.75
N ALA A 189 -15.32 18.04 3.72
CA ALA A 189 -15.91 17.76 5.03
C ALA A 189 -17.44 17.53 4.99
N ASN A 190 -18.13 18.01 3.95
CA ASN A 190 -19.57 17.91 3.82
C ASN A 190 -20.00 16.74 2.93
N SER A 191 -19.32 16.61 1.77
CA SER A 191 -19.68 15.62 0.76
C SER A 191 -18.83 14.35 0.81
N ASN A 192 -17.71 14.37 1.55
CA ASN A 192 -16.71 13.29 1.58
C ASN A 192 -16.07 12.97 0.21
N VAL A 193 -16.19 13.89 -0.75
CA VAL A 193 -15.58 13.72 -2.07
C VAL A 193 -14.06 13.88 -1.94
N PRO A 194 -13.27 12.91 -2.44
CA PRO A 194 -11.81 13.01 -2.44
C PRO A 194 -11.33 13.97 -3.53
N TYR A 195 -10.25 14.66 -3.25
CA TYR A 195 -9.51 15.49 -4.19
C TYR A 195 -8.01 15.20 -4.10
N SER A 196 -7.38 14.89 -5.22
CA SER A 196 -5.93 14.68 -5.31
C SER A 196 -5.27 15.90 -5.96
N SER A 197 -4.48 16.63 -5.22
CA SER A 197 -3.74 17.77 -5.76
C SER A 197 -2.71 17.36 -6.81
N LEU A 198 -2.17 16.15 -6.69
CA LEU A 198 -1.17 15.62 -7.63
C LEU A 198 -1.75 15.32 -9.02
N ASP A 199 -3.04 15.08 -9.12
CA ASP A 199 -3.72 14.84 -10.41
C ASP A 199 -3.97 16.14 -11.21
N HIS A 200 -3.62 17.30 -10.64
CA HIS A 200 -3.89 18.63 -11.20
C HIS A 200 -2.62 19.46 -11.40
N ILE A 201 -1.46 18.81 -11.51
CA ILE A 201 -0.15 19.45 -11.74
C ILE A 201 0.12 19.75 -13.21
#